data_c847bc00c61848d994f190d34fddb432
#
_entry.id   c847bc00c61848d994f190d34fddb432
#
_cell.length_a   1.000
_cell.length_b   1.000
_cell.length_c   1.000
_cell.angle_alpha   90.00
_cell.angle_beta   90.00
_cell.angle_gamma   90.00
#
_symmetry.space_group_name_H-M   'P 1'
#
loop_
_entity.id
_entity.type
_entity.pdbx_description
1 polymer ?
#
loop_
_entity_poly.entity_id
_entity_poly.type
_entity_poly.pdbx_seq_one_letter_code
_entity_poly.pdbx_strand_id
1 'polypeptide(L)'
;MESTPMLDCAGRRRSPATTSSFHQALPPRNKGMRYPPDPPTVEEIVAVMRATDDRPEGVRFRGIIVVLWRAGLRISEALALNETDLDPDRGSVLVRHGKNDKRREVGMDRWAWSHLDPWLALRKELPVGRLFCIVRGPTRGRPCTSAGIRAQLHQTAAIAGVRRRFAPHQLRHAHAVEMSREGISLLVIQHADLAITSRYLRGIDSTEIIAAVHERPAPMIPADPRTAPRH
;
A
#
# COMPACT_ATOMS: atom_id res chain seq x y z
N MET A 1 -44.39 -7.31 18.16
CA MET A 1 -43.92 -7.01 16.78
C MET A 1 -43.07 -8.18 16.32
N GLU A 2 -43.60 -9.09 15.55
CA GLU A 2 -42.84 -10.17 14.94
C GLU A 2 -41.93 -9.60 13.88
N SER A 3 -40.63 -9.78 14.05
CA SER A 3 -39.63 -9.35 13.06
C SER A 3 -39.69 -10.29 11.87
N THR A 4 -40.12 -9.79 10.72
CA THR A 4 -40.11 -10.52 9.45
C THR A 4 -38.70 -11.07 9.20
N PRO A 5 -38.49 -12.37 9.01
CA PRO A 5 -37.18 -12.94 8.79
C PRO A 5 -36.61 -12.40 7.48
N MET A 6 -35.41 -11.82 7.56
CA MET A 6 -34.70 -11.34 6.37
C MET A 6 -34.08 -12.54 5.65
N LEU A 7 -34.52 -12.75 4.39
CA LEU A 7 -34.04 -13.82 3.53
C LEU A 7 -33.07 -13.26 2.48
N ASP A 8 -32.13 -14.09 2.03
CA ASP A 8 -31.30 -13.80 0.87
C ASP A 8 -32.04 -14.16 -0.44
N CYS A 9 -31.39 -13.90 -1.58
CA CYS A 9 -31.97 -14.23 -2.90
C CYS A 9 -32.22 -15.73 -3.13
N ALA A 10 -31.67 -16.60 -2.26
CA ALA A 10 -31.89 -18.05 -2.27
C ALA A 10 -32.88 -18.52 -1.17
N GLY A 11 -33.61 -17.60 -0.51
CA GLY A 11 -34.57 -17.89 0.55
C GLY A 11 -33.97 -18.32 1.89
N ARG A 12 -32.67 -18.13 2.12
CA ARG A 12 -32.01 -18.49 3.38
C ARG A 12 -32.08 -17.33 4.37
N ARG A 13 -32.22 -17.64 5.66
CA ARG A 13 -32.17 -16.61 6.71
C ARG A 13 -30.84 -15.88 6.73
N ARG A 14 -30.85 -14.58 6.55
CA ARG A 14 -29.69 -13.73 6.77
C ARG A 14 -29.44 -13.51 8.25
N SER A 15 -28.19 -13.54 8.66
CA SER A 15 -27.82 -13.09 9.99
C SER A 15 -28.15 -11.60 10.16
N PRO A 16 -28.77 -11.19 11.29
CA PRO A 16 -28.98 -9.77 11.58
C PRO A 16 -27.71 -8.93 11.46
N ALA A 17 -26.54 -9.52 11.72
CA ALA A 17 -25.23 -8.87 11.59
C ALA A 17 -24.89 -8.43 10.16
N THR A 18 -25.62 -8.90 9.13
CA THR A 18 -25.42 -8.47 7.73
C THR A 18 -26.20 -7.21 7.38
N THR A 19 -27.03 -6.71 8.27
CA THR A 19 -27.80 -5.47 8.09
C THR A 19 -27.02 -4.27 8.59
N SER A 20 -27.00 -3.20 7.79
CA SER A 20 -26.36 -1.94 8.17
C SER A 20 -26.93 -1.35 9.46
N SER A 21 -28.24 -1.50 9.69
CA SER A 21 -28.93 -1.05 10.89
C SER A 21 -28.52 -1.81 12.18
N PHE A 22 -28.08 -3.06 12.07
CA PHE A 22 -27.65 -3.85 13.22
C PHE A 22 -26.42 -3.25 13.91
N HIS A 23 -25.56 -2.57 13.15
CA HIS A 23 -24.32 -1.98 13.63
C HIS A 23 -24.43 -0.50 13.97
N GLN A 24 -25.58 0.15 13.68
CA GLN A 24 -25.71 1.61 13.77
C GLN A 24 -25.59 2.18 15.18
N ALA A 25 -25.83 1.43 16.23
CA ALA A 25 -25.69 1.90 17.62
C ALA A 25 -24.61 1.18 18.42
N LEU A 26 -23.96 0.17 17.84
CA LEU A 26 -22.97 -0.64 18.53
C LEU A 26 -21.56 -0.15 18.15
N PRO A 27 -20.78 0.38 19.11
CA PRO A 27 -19.39 0.70 18.85
C PRO A 27 -18.64 -0.60 18.50
N PRO A 28 -17.62 -0.55 17.63
CA PRO A 28 -16.74 -1.68 17.39
C PRO A 28 -16.20 -2.25 18.71
N ARG A 29 -16.13 -3.58 18.86
CA ARG A 29 -15.66 -4.24 20.10
C ARG A 29 -14.31 -3.74 20.59
N ASN A 30 -13.49 -3.19 19.67
CA ASN A 30 -12.16 -2.64 19.96
C ASN A 30 -12.15 -1.10 20.02
N LYS A 31 -13.32 -0.44 20.11
CA LYS A 31 -13.38 1.02 20.26
C LYS A 31 -12.66 1.43 21.57
N GLY A 32 -11.66 2.28 21.45
CA GLY A 32 -10.84 2.74 22.57
C GLY A 32 -9.64 1.85 22.92
N MET A 33 -9.53 0.64 22.37
CA MET A 33 -8.33 -0.17 22.53
C MET A 33 -7.21 0.36 21.63
N ARG A 34 -6.05 0.64 22.23
CA ARG A 34 -4.81 0.97 21.49
C ARG A 34 -3.95 -0.28 21.48
N TYR A 35 -3.78 -0.85 20.29
CA TYR A 35 -2.81 -1.93 20.07
C TYR A 35 -1.48 -1.29 19.69
N PRO A 36 -0.35 -1.80 20.22
CA PRO A 36 0.96 -1.36 19.74
C PRO A 36 1.04 -1.57 18.23
N PRO A 37 1.68 -0.66 17.49
CA PRO A 37 1.89 -0.84 16.07
C PRO A 37 2.76 -2.08 15.86
N ASP A 38 2.25 -3.03 15.09
CA ASP A 38 2.94 -4.26 14.70
C ASP A 38 2.96 -4.34 13.16
N PRO A 39 3.78 -3.50 12.47
CA PRO A 39 3.91 -3.54 11.03
C PRO A 39 4.61 -4.83 10.58
N PRO A 40 4.34 -5.30 9.36
CA PRO A 40 5.08 -6.43 8.79
C PRO A 40 6.56 -6.10 8.68
N THR A 41 7.40 -7.11 8.85
CA THR A 41 8.85 -6.99 8.64
C THR A 41 9.17 -6.93 7.14
N VAL A 42 10.39 -6.53 6.82
CA VAL A 42 10.90 -6.53 5.42
C VAL A 42 10.77 -7.92 4.81
N GLU A 43 11.15 -8.97 5.57
CA GLU A 43 11.11 -10.35 5.13
C GLU A 43 9.68 -10.79 4.81
N GLU A 44 8.72 -10.41 5.65
CA GLU A 44 7.30 -10.72 5.44
C GLU A 44 6.76 -9.99 4.19
N ILE A 45 7.12 -8.73 3.98
CA ILE A 45 6.69 -7.97 2.80
C ILE A 45 7.27 -8.61 1.53
N VAL A 46 8.55 -8.93 1.54
CA VAL A 46 9.20 -9.59 0.40
C VAL A 46 8.63 -10.99 0.17
N ALA A 47 8.32 -11.75 1.22
CA ALA A 47 7.66 -13.05 1.09
C ALA A 47 6.29 -12.91 0.41
N VAL A 48 5.50 -11.89 0.76
CA VAL A 48 4.23 -11.59 0.09
C VAL A 48 4.44 -11.21 -1.38
N MET A 49 5.47 -10.40 -1.69
CA MET A 49 5.80 -10.05 -3.07
C MET A 49 6.20 -11.28 -3.89
N ARG A 50 6.97 -12.21 -3.32
CA ARG A 50 7.38 -13.47 -3.96
C ARG A 50 6.23 -14.48 -4.13
N ALA A 51 5.23 -14.41 -3.27
CA ALA A 51 4.03 -15.26 -3.38
C ALA A 51 3.08 -14.81 -4.49
N THR A 52 3.35 -13.69 -5.15
CA THR A 52 2.60 -13.26 -6.34
C THR A 52 3.12 -13.99 -7.56
N ASP A 53 2.25 -14.30 -8.51
CA ASP A 53 2.63 -14.85 -9.82
C ASP A 53 3.19 -13.77 -10.77
N ASP A 54 3.72 -14.21 -11.93
CA ASP A 54 4.24 -13.30 -12.95
C ASP A 54 3.20 -12.91 -14.00
N ARG A 55 1.93 -13.23 -13.78
CA ARG A 55 0.83 -12.74 -14.58
C ARG A 55 0.67 -11.23 -14.42
N PRO A 56 0.05 -10.54 -15.39
CA PRO A 56 -0.14 -9.09 -15.30
C PRO A 56 -0.78 -8.61 -13.99
N GLU A 57 -1.67 -9.41 -13.40
CA GLU A 57 -2.30 -9.13 -12.11
C GLU A 57 -1.29 -9.17 -10.95
N GLY A 58 -0.40 -10.17 -10.94
CA GLY A 58 0.66 -10.29 -9.94
C GLY A 58 1.70 -9.20 -10.07
N VAL A 59 2.12 -8.89 -11.31
CA VAL A 59 3.04 -7.76 -11.60
C VAL A 59 2.45 -6.44 -11.11
N ARG A 60 1.19 -6.15 -11.45
CA ARG A 60 0.47 -4.98 -10.93
C ARG A 60 0.46 -4.95 -9.40
N PHE A 61 0.20 -6.09 -8.79
CA PHE A 61 0.06 -6.18 -7.34
C PHE A 61 1.38 -5.94 -6.62
N ARG A 62 2.50 -6.45 -7.14
CA ARG A 62 3.85 -6.09 -6.66
C ARG A 62 4.10 -4.59 -6.75
N GLY A 63 3.75 -3.96 -7.86
CA GLY A 63 3.85 -2.49 -8.00
C GLY A 63 3.02 -1.73 -6.97
N ILE A 64 1.81 -2.21 -6.64
CA ILE A 64 0.97 -1.62 -5.58
C ILE A 64 1.65 -1.75 -4.21
N ILE A 65 2.19 -2.94 -3.87
CA ILE A 65 2.89 -3.17 -2.60
C ILE A 65 4.07 -2.21 -2.47
N VAL A 66 4.88 -2.09 -3.52
CA VAL A 66 6.05 -1.23 -3.53
C VAL A 66 5.69 0.24 -3.31
N VAL A 67 4.68 0.75 -4.00
CA VAL A 67 4.24 2.15 -3.84
C VAL A 67 3.68 2.40 -2.44
N LEU A 68 2.93 1.46 -1.87
CA LEU A 68 2.41 1.58 -0.50
C LEU A 68 3.52 1.53 0.55
N TRP A 69 4.55 0.72 0.31
CA TRP A 69 5.63 0.47 1.24
C TRP A 69 6.79 1.45 1.08
N ARG A 70 7.37 1.60 -0.13
CA ARG A 70 8.61 2.39 -0.31
C ARG A 70 8.37 3.88 -0.55
N ALA A 71 7.21 4.26 -1.14
CA ALA A 71 6.77 5.66 -1.21
C ALA A 71 5.84 6.04 -0.04
N GLY A 72 5.45 5.09 0.80
CA GLY A 72 4.63 5.32 1.98
C GLY A 72 3.25 5.91 1.68
N LEU A 73 2.64 5.63 0.52
CA LEU A 73 1.36 6.20 0.14
C LEU A 73 0.19 5.57 0.89
N ARG A 74 -0.89 6.34 1.09
CA ARG A 74 -2.19 5.77 1.47
C ARG A 74 -2.78 5.02 0.30
N ILE A 75 -3.60 3.99 0.58
CA ILE A 75 -4.25 3.20 -0.49
C ILE A 75 -5.06 4.09 -1.45
N SER A 76 -5.78 5.10 -0.94
CA SER A 76 -6.53 6.03 -1.77
C SER A 76 -5.65 6.90 -2.66
N GLU A 77 -4.49 7.32 -2.13
CA GLU A 77 -3.49 8.08 -2.87
C GLU A 77 -2.86 7.24 -3.97
N ALA A 78 -2.43 6.01 -3.65
CA ALA A 78 -1.83 5.08 -4.62
C ALA A 78 -2.81 4.74 -5.76
N LEU A 79 -4.08 4.49 -5.46
CA LEU A 79 -5.10 4.17 -6.46
C LEU A 79 -5.59 5.41 -7.26
N ALA A 80 -5.28 6.61 -6.78
CA ALA A 80 -5.55 7.86 -7.50
C ALA A 80 -4.43 8.28 -8.45
N LEU A 81 -3.26 7.61 -8.43
CA LEU A 81 -2.14 7.93 -9.33
C LEU A 81 -2.50 7.72 -10.80
N ASN A 82 -1.95 8.57 -11.64
CA ASN A 82 -1.85 8.40 -13.07
C ASN A 82 -0.37 8.20 -13.46
N GLU A 83 -0.08 7.78 -14.68
CA GLU A 83 1.30 7.63 -15.16
C GLU A 83 2.07 8.96 -15.15
N THR A 84 1.37 10.06 -15.45
CA THR A 84 1.93 11.42 -15.41
C THR A 84 2.29 11.94 -14.02
N ASP A 85 1.97 11.20 -12.97
CA ASP A 85 2.32 11.55 -11.60
C ASP A 85 3.67 10.93 -11.16
N LEU A 86 4.30 10.18 -12.04
CA LEU A 86 5.56 9.49 -11.81
C LEU A 86 6.70 10.22 -12.51
N ASP A 87 7.79 10.43 -11.79
CA ASP A 87 9.04 10.96 -12.31
C ASP A 87 10.20 10.05 -11.87
N PRO A 88 10.50 9.00 -12.66
CA PRO A 88 11.57 8.06 -12.34
C PRO A 88 12.96 8.71 -12.30
N ASP A 89 13.20 9.71 -13.14
CA ASP A 89 14.50 10.39 -13.23
C ASP A 89 14.82 11.17 -11.96
N ARG A 90 13.80 11.81 -11.38
CA ARG A 90 13.91 12.49 -10.07
C ARG A 90 13.65 11.55 -8.90
N GLY A 91 13.21 10.33 -9.13
CA GLY A 91 12.81 9.40 -8.06
C GLY A 91 11.57 9.86 -7.29
N SER A 92 10.66 10.61 -7.93
CA SER A 92 9.52 11.22 -7.23
C SER A 92 8.17 10.73 -7.73
N VAL A 93 7.18 10.78 -6.82
CA VAL A 93 5.77 10.47 -7.09
C VAL A 93 4.92 11.65 -6.62
N LEU A 94 4.11 12.20 -7.52
CA LEU A 94 3.23 13.31 -7.24
C LEU A 94 1.89 12.81 -6.69
N VAL A 95 1.59 13.15 -5.45
CA VAL A 95 0.28 12.96 -4.82
C VAL A 95 -0.55 14.22 -5.01
N ARG A 96 -1.53 14.17 -5.93
CA ARG A 96 -2.37 15.34 -6.24
C ARG A 96 -3.35 15.67 -5.12
N HIS A 97 -3.97 14.65 -4.54
CA HIS A 97 -5.00 14.76 -3.51
C HIS A 97 -4.60 13.97 -2.27
N GLY A 98 -3.84 14.59 -1.38
CA GLY A 98 -3.45 14.03 -0.09
C GLY A 98 -4.49 14.32 1.00
N LYS A 99 -4.12 14.10 2.28
CA LYS A 99 -4.97 14.48 3.42
C LYS A 99 -5.25 16.00 3.38
N ASN A 100 -6.51 16.38 3.54
CA ASN A 100 -7.01 17.76 3.42
C ASN A 100 -6.78 18.35 2.02
N ASP A 101 -6.83 17.50 1.00
CA ASP A 101 -6.65 17.85 -0.43
C ASP A 101 -5.32 18.54 -0.76
N LYS A 102 -4.28 18.30 0.06
CA LYS A 102 -2.96 18.90 -0.17
C LYS A 102 -2.16 18.10 -1.19
N ARG A 103 -1.67 18.80 -2.21
CA ARG A 103 -0.70 18.28 -3.17
C ARG A 103 0.67 18.18 -2.52
N ARG A 104 1.39 17.07 -2.76
CA ARG A 104 2.77 16.88 -2.34
C ARG A 104 3.51 15.94 -3.26
N GLU A 105 4.83 16.04 -3.30
CA GLU A 105 5.71 15.05 -3.88
C GLU A 105 6.30 14.18 -2.76
N VAL A 106 6.51 12.90 -3.07
CA VAL A 106 7.18 11.95 -2.19
C VAL A 106 8.29 11.24 -2.97
N GLY A 107 9.40 10.94 -2.32
CA GLY A 107 10.48 10.17 -2.91
C GLY A 107 10.15 8.67 -2.93
N MET A 108 10.73 7.96 -3.89
CA MET A 108 10.74 6.51 -3.95
C MET A 108 12.11 6.05 -4.42
N ASP A 109 12.69 5.06 -3.74
CA ASP A 109 14.05 4.60 -3.99
C ASP A 109 14.20 3.76 -5.27
N ARG A 110 15.43 3.62 -5.74
CA ARG A 110 15.76 2.92 -7.00
C ARG A 110 15.31 1.46 -7.01
N TRP A 111 15.42 0.77 -5.88
CA TRP A 111 14.94 -0.60 -5.77
C TRP A 111 13.43 -0.68 -6.00
N ALA A 112 12.69 0.26 -5.43
CA ALA A 112 11.24 0.34 -5.62
C ALA A 112 10.87 0.61 -7.10
N TRP A 113 11.57 1.52 -7.75
CA TRP A 113 11.39 1.80 -9.18
C TRP A 113 11.61 0.54 -10.02
N SER A 114 12.72 -0.20 -9.80
CA SER A 114 13.00 -1.43 -10.55
C SER A 114 11.89 -2.50 -10.40
N HIS A 115 11.17 -2.49 -9.28
CA HIS A 115 10.02 -3.40 -9.04
C HIS A 115 8.70 -2.85 -9.62
N LEU A 116 8.60 -1.55 -9.84
CA LEU A 116 7.45 -0.91 -10.47
C LEU A 116 7.54 -0.96 -12.00
N ASP A 117 8.74 -0.90 -12.57
CA ASP A 117 8.99 -0.85 -14.01
C ASP A 117 8.29 -1.95 -14.83
N PRO A 118 8.28 -3.23 -14.39
CA PRO A 118 7.54 -4.27 -15.12
C PRO A 118 6.05 -3.97 -15.24
N TRP A 119 5.47 -3.35 -14.20
CA TRP A 119 4.08 -2.90 -14.28
C TRP A 119 3.92 -1.71 -15.23
N LEU A 120 4.83 -0.74 -15.21
CA LEU A 120 4.78 0.42 -16.10
C LEU A 120 4.85 0.01 -17.58
N ALA A 121 5.67 -1.01 -17.89
CA ALA A 121 5.74 -1.58 -19.23
C ALA A 121 4.38 -2.16 -19.67
N LEU A 122 3.75 -2.99 -18.83
CA LEU A 122 2.42 -3.57 -19.11
C LEU A 122 1.31 -2.49 -19.14
N ARG A 123 1.44 -1.46 -18.33
CA ARG A 123 0.43 -0.41 -18.22
C ARG A 123 0.23 0.35 -19.52
N LYS A 124 1.29 0.54 -20.30
CA LYS A 124 1.25 1.23 -21.61
C LYS A 124 0.33 0.53 -22.62
N GLU A 125 0.10 -0.78 -22.46
CA GLU A 125 -0.78 -1.57 -23.32
C GLU A 125 -2.26 -1.52 -22.92
N LEU A 126 -2.57 -0.85 -21.80
CA LEU A 126 -3.91 -0.74 -21.24
C LEU A 126 -4.56 0.62 -21.58
N PRO A 127 -5.89 0.72 -21.56
CA PRO A 127 -6.57 1.99 -21.79
C PRO A 127 -6.06 3.11 -20.87
N VAL A 128 -5.95 4.32 -21.40
CA VAL A 128 -5.56 5.50 -20.62
C VAL A 128 -6.45 5.67 -19.40
N GLY A 129 -5.85 5.94 -18.24
CA GLY A 129 -6.58 6.09 -16.98
C GLY A 129 -5.67 5.99 -15.77
N ARG A 130 -6.21 5.48 -14.67
CA ARG A 130 -5.44 5.33 -13.42
C ARG A 130 -4.28 4.36 -13.59
N LEU A 131 -3.17 4.66 -12.89
CA LEU A 131 -1.97 3.82 -12.90
C LEU A 131 -2.31 2.36 -12.57
N PHE A 132 -3.04 2.12 -11.50
CA PHE A 132 -3.45 0.78 -11.09
C PHE A 132 -4.89 0.49 -11.50
N CYS A 133 -5.04 -0.34 -12.53
CA CYS A 133 -6.31 -0.69 -13.13
C CYS A 133 -6.49 -2.19 -13.28
N ILE A 134 -7.70 -2.61 -13.62
CA ILE A 134 -8.05 -4.01 -13.90
C ILE A 134 -7.44 -4.40 -15.25
N VAL A 135 -6.76 -5.53 -15.29
CA VAL A 135 -5.97 -5.98 -16.46
C VAL A 135 -6.79 -6.78 -17.45
N ARG A 136 -7.78 -7.55 -16.98
CA ARG A 136 -8.54 -8.50 -17.81
C ARG A 136 -10.05 -8.39 -17.59
N GLY A 137 -10.79 -8.99 -18.52
CA GLY A 137 -12.25 -9.10 -18.47
C GLY A 137 -12.97 -7.82 -18.92
N PRO A 138 -14.31 -7.79 -18.75
CA PRO A 138 -15.17 -6.70 -19.25
C PRO A 138 -14.87 -5.34 -18.58
N THR A 139 -14.16 -5.33 -17.46
CA THR A 139 -13.80 -4.13 -16.70
C THR A 139 -12.35 -3.72 -16.88
N ARG A 140 -11.65 -4.28 -17.89
CA ARG A 140 -10.26 -3.93 -18.21
C ARG A 140 -10.10 -2.41 -18.35
N GLY A 141 -9.06 -1.87 -17.71
CA GLY A 141 -8.77 -0.43 -17.68
C GLY A 141 -9.51 0.33 -16.57
N ARG A 142 -10.54 -0.24 -15.93
CA ARG A 142 -11.18 0.41 -14.77
C ARG A 142 -10.24 0.45 -13.56
N PRO A 143 -10.31 1.52 -12.74
CA PRO A 143 -9.49 1.63 -11.54
C PRO A 143 -9.69 0.46 -10.58
N CYS A 144 -8.61 0.03 -9.93
CA CYS A 144 -8.70 -0.91 -8.82
C CYS A 144 -9.43 -0.28 -7.63
N THR A 145 -10.15 -1.09 -6.87
CA THR A 145 -10.85 -0.62 -5.66
C THR A 145 -10.01 -0.89 -4.41
N SER A 146 -10.11 0.00 -3.43
CA SER A 146 -9.43 -0.20 -2.13
C SER A 146 -9.86 -1.49 -1.44
N ALA A 147 -11.13 -1.90 -1.58
CA ALA A 147 -11.63 -3.15 -1.02
C ALA A 147 -10.99 -4.36 -1.70
N GLY A 148 -10.90 -4.37 -3.04
CA GLY A 148 -10.25 -5.44 -3.80
C GLY A 148 -8.77 -5.58 -3.45
N ILE A 149 -8.03 -4.48 -3.34
CA ILE A 149 -6.61 -4.52 -2.95
C ILE A 149 -6.43 -5.00 -1.52
N ARG A 150 -7.29 -4.59 -0.56
CA ARG A 150 -7.22 -5.12 0.82
C ARG A 150 -7.48 -6.63 0.86
N ALA A 151 -8.45 -7.12 0.11
CA ALA A 151 -8.73 -8.56 0.02
C ALA A 151 -7.53 -9.32 -0.58
N GLN A 152 -6.94 -8.79 -1.66
CA GLN A 152 -5.76 -9.38 -2.30
C GLN A 152 -4.55 -9.39 -1.36
N LEU A 153 -4.28 -8.31 -0.61
CA LEU A 153 -3.21 -8.26 0.40
C LEU A 153 -3.40 -9.33 1.47
N HIS A 154 -4.60 -9.46 2.00
CA HIS A 154 -4.92 -10.46 3.02
C HIS A 154 -4.73 -11.90 2.49
N GLN A 155 -5.24 -12.19 1.29
CA GLN A 155 -5.15 -13.51 0.67
C GLN A 155 -3.69 -13.88 0.35
N THR A 156 -2.93 -12.96 -0.26
CA THR A 156 -1.54 -13.23 -0.63
C THR A 156 -0.65 -13.37 0.61
N ALA A 157 -0.89 -12.59 1.66
CA ALA A 157 -0.20 -12.74 2.94
C ALA A 157 -0.45 -14.12 3.58
N ALA A 158 -1.67 -14.63 3.51
CA ALA A 158 -1.99 -15.98 3.98
C ALA A 158 -1.25 -17.06 3.17
N ILE A 159 -1.17 -16.92 1.83
CA ILE A 159 -0.41 -17.81 0.96
C ILE A 159 1.10 -17.75 1.30
N ALA A 160 1.63 -16.57 1.59
CA ALA A 160 3.02 -16.36 2.00
C ALA A 160 3.33 -16.85 3.44
N GLY A 161 2.34 -17.35 4.18
CA GLY A 161 2.50 -17.79 5.56
C GLY A 161 2.62 -16.65 6.58
N VAL A 162 2.30 -15.42 6.20
CA VAL A 162 2.34 -14.26 7.11
C VAL A 162 1.11 -14.27 8.00
N ARG A 163 1.32 -14.41 9.32
CA ARG A 163 0.23 -14.51 10.31
C ARG A 163 -0.25 -13.16 10.84
N ARG A 164 0.62 -12.13 10.81
CA ARG A 164 0.22 -10.81 11.28
C ARG A 164 -0.68 -10.10 10.26
N ARG A 165 -1.36 -9.06 10.72
CA ARG A 165 -2.23 -8.26 9.87
C ARG A 165 -1.43 -7.62 8.74
N PHE A 166 -1.76 -7.98 7.51
CA PHE A 166 -1.14 -7.42 6.31
C PHE A 166 -2.16 -6.55 5.55
N ALA A 167 -1.99 -5.24 5.64
CA ALA A 167 -2.94 -4.27 5.10
C ALA A 167 -2.21 -3.01 4.62
N PRO A 168 -2.81 -2.17 3.75
CA PRO A 168 -2.15 -0.99 3.20
C PRO A 168 -1.56 -0.05 4.26
N HIS A 169 -2.29 0.14 5.36
CA HIS A 169 -1.82 1.00 6.45
C HIS A 169 -0.60 0.43 7.17
N GLN A 170 -0.51 -0.89 7.26
CA GLN A 170 0.64 -1.56 7.87
C GLN A 170 1.90 -1.46 7.00
N LEU A 171 1.77 -1.49 5.68
CA LEU A 171 2.88 -1.24 4.75
C LEU A 171 3.44 0.18 4.91
N ARG A 172 2.56 1.16 5.08
CA ARG A 172 2.96 2.54 5.35
C ARG A 172 3.61 2.68 6.73
N HIS A 173 3.20 1.92 7.75
CA HIS A 173 3.89 1.88 9.04
C HIS A 173 5.27 1.23 8.92
N ALA A 174 5.40 0.14 8.15
CA ALA A 174 6.68 -0.48 7.87
C ALA A 174 7.64 0.52 7.22
N HIS A 175 7.17 1.30 6.22
CA HIS A 175 7.95 2.40 5.63
C HIS A 175 8.53 3.35 6.68
N ALA A 176 7.69 3.86 7.58
CA ALA A 176 8.14 4.81 8.61
C ALA A 176 9.16 4.19 9.59
N VAL A 177 8.95 2.92 9.97
CA VAL A 177 9.88 2.20 10.85
C VAL A 177 11.22 1.96 10.17
N GLU A 178 11.23 1.57 8.88
CA GLU A 178 12.47 1.40 8.12
C GLU A 178 13.24 2.70 7.98
N MET A 179 12.59 3.78 7.53
CA MET A 179 13.23 5.09 7.42
C MET A 179 13.87 5.52 8.74
N SER A 180 13.18 5.27 9.87
CA SER A 180 13.74 5.57 11.19
C SER A 180 14.96 4.73 11.51
N ARG A 181 14.99 3.44 11.14
CA ARG A 181 16.14 2.55 11.33
C ARG A 181 17.31 2.89 10.41
N GLU A 182 17.05 3.40 9.23
CA GLU A 182 18.04 3.90 8.28
C GLU A 182 18.63 5.26 8.70
N GLY A 183 18.21 5.81 9.85
CA GLY A 183 18.72 7.09 10.37
C GLY A 183 18.15 8.31 9.66
N ILE A 184 17.11 8.14 8.84
CA ILE A 184 16.44 9.26 8.17
C ILE A 184 15.73 10.10 9.23
N SER A 185 15.92 11.42 9.18
CA SER A 185 15.39 12.30 10.20
C SER A 185 13.87 12.20 10.34
N LEU A 186 13.37 12.27 11.57
CA LEU A 186 11.94 12.27 11.86
C LEU A 186 11.18 13.37 11.11
N LEU A 187 11.85 14.46 10.75
CA LEU A 187 11.25 15.53 9.93
C LEU A 187 10.92 15.03 8.52
N VAL A 188 11.83 14.28 7.90
CA VAL A 188 11.60 13.67 6.57
C VAL A 188 10.51 12.62 6.65
N ILE A 189 10.54 11.75 7.68
CA ILE A 189 9.52 10.72 7.92
C ILE A 189 8.14 11.36 8.16
N GLN A 190 8.08 12.43 8.92
CA GLN A 190 6.84 13.18 9.18
C GLN A 190 6.29 13.85 7.93
N HIS A 191 7.16 14.35 7.04
CA HIS A 191 6.71 14.88 5.74
C HIS A 191 6.09 13.82 4.85
N ALA A 192 6.66 12.61 4.86
CA ALA A 192 6.09 11.46 4.16
C ALA A 192 4.78 10.98 4.81
N ASP A 193 4.66 11.05 6.16
CA ASP A 193 3.57 10.44 6.91
C ASP A 193 2.55 11.41 7.55
N LEU A 194 2.94 12.60 7.95
CA LEU A 194 2.12 13.47 8.79
C LEU A 194 1.83 14.84 8.16
N ALA A 195 0.60 15.01 7.73
CA ALA A 195 0.02 16.33 7.48
C ALA A 195 -0.16 17.19 8.76
N ILE A 196 0.51 16.86 9.86
CA ILE A 196 0.28 17.51 11.16
C ILE A 196 1.29 18.62 11.45
N THR A 197 2.44 18.67 10.79
CA THR A 197 3.51 19.60 11.20
C THR A 197 3.94 20.61 10.13
N SER A 198 3.03 21.05 9.27
CA SER A 198 3.31 22.12 8.30
C SER A 198 3.73 23.46 8.93
N ARG A 199 3.70 23.56 10.27
CA ARG A 199 4.12 24.78 10.99
C ARG A 199 5.64 24.84 11.25
N TYR A 200 6.33 23.69 11.35
CA TYR A 200 7.77 23.63 11.68
C TYR A 200 8.69 23.43 10.48
N LEU A 201 8.16 23.12 9.29
CA LEU A 201 8.93 22.69 8.13
C LEU A 201 9.00 23.73 7.00
N ARG A 202 8.84 24.99 7.30
CA ARG A 202 8.91 26.08 6.29
C ARG A 202 10.31 26.30 5.70
N GLY A 203 11.28 25.44 5.98
CA GLY A 203 12.68 25.62 5.55
C GLY A 203 13.33 24.40 4.87
N ILE A 204 12.63 23.25 4.77
CA ILE A 204 13.21 22.08 4.11
C ILE A 204 12.64 21.96 2.70
N ASP A 205 13.49 22.02 1.70
CA ASP A 205 13.10 21.86 0.30
C ASP A 205 12.64 20.42 0.04
N SER A 206 11.50 20.27 -0.64
CA SER A 206 10.99 18.97 -1.09
C SER A 206 12.01 18.20 -1.93
N THR A 207 12.89 18.89 -2.63
CA THR A 207 13.95 18.32 -3.46
C THR A 207 14.97 17.55 -2.63
N GLU A 208 15.40 18.08 -1.48
CA GLU A 208 16.35 17.41 -0.58
C GLU A 208 15.72 16.14 0.03
N ILE A 209 14.44 16.20 0.38
CA ILE A 209 13.69 15.05 0.91
C ILE A 209 13.56 13.96 -0.14
N ILE A 210 13.23 14.33 -1.38
CA ILE A 210 13.09 13.39 -2.49
C ILE A 210 14.44 12.73 -2.77
N ALA A 211 15.54 13.50 -2.83
CA ALA A 211 16.87 12.98 -3.06
C ALA A 211 17.28 11.99 -1.96
N ALA A 212 17.09 12.34 -0.69
CA ALA A 212 17.42 11.46 0.44
C ALA A 212 16.61 10.15 0.42
N VAL A 213 15.35 10.18 0.01
CA VAL A 213 14.52 8.96 -0.13
C VAL A 213 14.94 8.17 -1.37
N HIS A 214 15.29 8.84 -2.46
CA HIS A 214 15.70 8.17 -3.69
C HIS A 214 17.03 7.39 -3.53
N GLU A 215 17.96 7.91 -2.74
CA GLU A 215 19.25 7.28 -2.46
C GLU A 215 19.18 6.19 -1.37
N ARG A 216 18.00 5.89 -0.85
CA ARG A 216 17.84 4.82 0.15
C ARG A 216 18.35 3.49 -0.39
N PRO A 217 19.04 2.67 0.45
CA PRO A 217 19.48 1.34 0.06
C PRO A 217 18.29 0.42 -0.22
N ALA A 218 18.54 -0.61 -1.01
CA ALA A 218 17.59 -1.71 -1.17
C ALA A 218 17.26 -2.32 0.21
N PRO A 219 16.03 -2.85 0.40
CA PRO A 219 15.66 -3.49 1.64
C PRO A 219 16.63 -4.63 1.97
N MET A 220 17.25 -4.59 3.15
CA MET A 220 18.15 -5.66 3.60
C MET A 220 17.33 -6.90 3.94
N ILE A 221 17.45 -7.90 3.10
CA ILE A 221 16.86 -9.23 3.33
C ILE A 221 18.01 -10.11 3.81
N PRO A 222 17.94 -10.73 5.02
CA PRO A 222 18.94 -11.69 5.44
C PRO A 222 19.09 -12.79 4.37
N ALA A 223 20.33 -13.16 4.04
CA ALA A 223 20.58 -14.28 3.16
C ALA A 223 19.90 -15.52 3.76
N ASP A 224 19.11 -16.25 2.95
CA ASP A 224 18.54 -17.52 3.39
C ASP A 224 19.72 -18.47 3.70
N PRO A 225 19.88 -18.94 4.95
CA PRO A 225 20.99 -19.84 5.30
C PRO A 225 21.00 -21.12 4.48
N ARG A 226 19.90 -21.45 3.77
CA ARG A 226 19.79 -22.60 2.88
C ARG A 226 20.38 -22.36 1.49
N THR A 227 20.65 -21.10 1.13
CA THR A 227 21.25 -20.71 -0.16
C THR A 227 22.74 -20.39 -0.08
N ALA A 228 23.33 -20.49 1.12
CA ALA A 228 24.77 -20.38 1.30
C ALA A 228 25.48 -21.51 0.55
N PRO A 229 26.51 -21.25 -0.29
CA PRO A 229 27.28 -22.29 -0.91
C PRO A 229 27.91 -23.15 0.18
N ARG A 230 27.64 -24.46 0.13
CA ARG A 230 28.35 -25.40 1.00
C ARG A 230 29.78 -25.49 0.50
N HIS A 231 30.71 -24.99 1.28
CA HIS A 231 32.14 -25.19 1.09
C HIS A 231 32.53 -26.63 1.45
#